data_903fbb7e97924bc8d97c0c9c2ec34633
#
_entry.id   903fbb7e97924bc8d97c0c9c2ec34633
#
_cell.length_a   1.000
_cell.length_b   1.000
_cell.length_c   1.000
_cell.angle_alpha   90.00
_cell.angle_beta   90.00
_cell.angle_gamma   90.00
#
_symmetry.space_group_name_H-M   'P 1'
#
loop_
_entity.id
_entity.type
_entity.pdbx_description
1 polymer ?
#
loop_
_entity_poly.entity_id
_entity_poly.type
_entity_poly.pdbx_seq_one_letter_code
_entity_poly.pdbx_strand_id
1 'polypeptide(L)'
;IAKVLTDNVLFGDDLGEVASNQALLDLPKWLTDGYASYLAENWSTDLDDELKSEMLSGNHRNFYDFVFEKPLLAGHSFWYFIQEKYKKENTTYLLYLARIYKNLNKACMQVCKKKFKEVLAEFMEYQDEKYYKDISKRKAYPKGSYVEGFDINKRLDYFRFNVNPNKRNNSYVVTQFKKGFVKVIYNDEDVNKTLVKFGSRTYQNEMNPNYPMMAWDNKGTRIAVAYVQEGL
;
A
#
# COMPACT_ATOMS: atom_id res chain seq x y z
N ILE A 1 -14.48 -19.97 -0.94
CA ILE A 1 -15.90 -19.70 -1.28
C ILE A 1 -16.00 -18.46 -2.16
N ALA A 2 -15.50 -17.27 -1.75
CA ALA A 2 -15.62 -16.03 -2.53
C ALA A 2 -15.08 -16.15 -3.96
N LYS A 3 -13.93 -16.81 -4.14
CA LYS A 3 -13.36 -17.05 -5.48
C LYS A 3 -14.29 -17.90 -6.35
N VAL A 4 -14.88 -18.96 -5.80
CA VAL A 4 -15.85 -19.81 -6.53
C VAL A 4 -17.08 -19.00 -6.96
N LEU A 5 -17.58 -18.12 -6.08
CA LEU A 5 -18.69 -17.24 -6.44
C LEU A 5 -18.31 -16.23 -7.53
N THR A 6 -17.11 -15.70 -7.47
CA THR A 6 -16.58 -14.81 -8.51
C THR A 6 -16.47 -15.54 -9.85
N ASP A 7 -15.94 -16.77 -9.84
CA ASP A 7 -15.80 -17.59 -11.04
C ASP A 7 -17.18 -17.95 -11.62
N ASN A 8 -18.19 -18.26 -10.79
CA ASN A 8 -19.56 -18.50 -11.24
C ASN A 8 -20.19 -17.24 -11.91
N VAL A 9 -19.96 -16.06 -11.36
CA VAL A 9 -20.45 -14.81 -11.96
C VAL A 9 -19.78 -14.57 -13.31
N LEU A 10 -18.45 -14.84 -13.41
CA LEU A 10 -17.66 -14.59 -14.61
C LEU A 10 -17.87 -15.65 -15.69
N PHE A 11 -18.01 -16.90 -15.32
CA PHE A 11 -17.94 -18.03 -16.25
C PHE A 11 -19.20 -18.89 -16.31
N GLY A 12 -20.14 -18.74 -15.34
CA GLY A 12 -21.32 -19.60 -15.22
C GLY A 12 -21.01 -20.95 -14.57
N ASP A 13 -22.01 -21.83 -14.58
CA ASP A 13 -21.94 -23.15 -13.90
C ASP A 13 -21.39 -24.26 -14.83
N ASP A 14 -21.20 -23.99 -16.11
CA ASP A 14 -20.70 -24.98 -17.08
C ASP A 14 -19.17 -24.90 -17.22
N LEU A 15 -18.51 -26.03 -16.90
CA LEU A 15 -17.05 -26.16 -16.99
C LEU A 15 -16.52 -25.99 -18.45
N GLY A 16 -17.36 -26.31 -19.46
CA GLY A 16 -17.04 -26.07 -20.87
C GLY A 16 -17.03 -24.58 -21.21
N GLU A 17 -17.97 -23.82 -20.65
CA GLU A 17 -17.99 -22.36 -20.77
C GLU A 17 -16.86 -21.69 -20.00
N VAL A 18 -16.47 -22.23 -18.83
CA VAL A 18 -15.31 -21.74 -18.08
C VAL A 18 -14.04 -21.77 -18.94
N ALA A 19 -13.76 -22.89 -19.59
CA ALA A 19 -12.57 -23.04 -20.41
C ALA A 19 -12.57 -22.15 -21.68
N SER A 20 -13.74 -21.97 -22.31
CA SER A 20 -13.89 -21.13 -23.50
C SER A 20 -13.94 -19.64 -23.19
N ASN A 21 -14.53 -19.26 -22.06
CA ASN A 21 -14.70 -17.85 -21.67
C ASN A 21 -13.47 -17.26 -20.97
N GLN A 22 -12.65 -18.07 -20.26
CA GLN A 22 -11.37 -17.61 -19.74
C GLN A 22 -10.44 -17.06 -20.85
N ALA A 23 -10.44 -17.69 -22.03
CA ALA A 23 -9.65 -17.21 -23.17
C ALA A 23 -10.23 -15.95 -23.85
N LEU A 24 -11.50 -15.61 -23.58
CA LEU A 24 -12.22 -14.52 -24.23
C LEU A 24 -12.50 -13.32 -23.33
N LEU A 25 -12.30 -13.46 -22.02
CA LEU A 25 -12.54 -12.42 -21.04
C LEU A 25 -11.20 -11.86 -20.54
N ASP A 26 -10.69 -10.87 -21.24
CA ASP A 26 -9.45 -10.18 -20.84
C ASP A 26 -9.74 -9.14 -19.74
N LEU A 27 -10.14 -9.63 -18.55
CA LEU A 27 -10.27 -8.78 -17.38
C LEU A 27 -8.95 -8.71 -16.60
N PRO A 28 -8.54 -7.52 -16.16
CA PRO A 28 -7.36 -7.39 -15.34
C PRO A 28 -7.45 -8.24 -14.06
N LYS A 29 -6.38 -8.97 -13.75
CA LYS A 29 -6.35 -9.88 -12.60
C LYS A 29 -6.66 -9.16 -11.28
N TRP A 30 -6.17 -7.93 -11.10
CA TRP A 30 -6.45 -7.12 -9.91
C TRP A 30 -7.97 -6.87 -9.72
N LEU A 31 -8.73 -6.78 -10.82
CA LEU A 31 -10.18 -6.55 -10.77
C LEU A 31 -10.92 -7.79 -10.26
N THR A 32 -10.56 -8.98 -10.75
CA THR A 32 -11.19 -10.25 -10.36
C THR A 32 -10.75 -10.71 -8.99
N ASP A 33 -9.46 -10.65 -8.67
CA ASP A 33 -8.94 -10.98 -7.35
C ASP A 33 -9.46 -9.99 -6.29
N GLY A 34 -9.54 -8.70 -6.65
CA GLY A 34 -10.11 -7.66 -5.81
C GLY A 34 -11.60 -7.88 -5.51
N TYR A 35 -12.37 -8.35 -6.50
CA TYR A 35 -13.77 -8.71 -6.28
C TYR A 35 -13.92 -9.89 -5.32
N ALA A 36 -13.11 -10.94 -5.50
CA ALA A 36 -13.11 -12.08 -4.59
C ALA A 36 -12.74 -11.67 -3.15
N SER A 37 -11.77 -10.78 -3.00
CA SER A 37 -11.38 -10.22 -1.70
C SER A 37 -12.51 -9.38 -1.08
N TYR A 38 -13.14 -8.52 -1.85
CA TYR A 38 -14.30 -7.71 -1.43
C TYR A 38 -15.48 -8.57 -0.98
N LEU A 39 -15.80 -9.67 -1.69
CA LEU A 39 -16.85 -10.60 -1.28
C LEU A 39 -16.51 -11.37 0.00
N ALA A 40 -15.23 -11.60 0.26
CA ALA A 40 -14.78 -12.34 1.44
C ALA A 40 -14.88 -11.51 2.72
N GLU A 41 -14.53 -10.22 2.67
CA GLU A 41 -14.40 -9.38 3.85
C GLU A 41 -15.32 -8.14 3.84
N ASN A 42 -15.77 -7.70 2.65
CA ASN A 42 -16.44 -6.42 2.40
C ASN A 42 -15.50 -5.23 2.70
N TRP A 43 -15.53 -4.67 3.91
CA TRP A 43 -14.67 -3.57 4.33
C TRP A 43 -14.32 -3.66 5.81
N SER A 44 -13.08 -3.32 6.15
CA SER A 44 -12.58 -3.30 7.53
C SER A 44 -11.81 -2.02 7.83
N THR A 45 -11.58 -1.77 9.12
CA THR A 45 -10.76 -0.65 9.58
C THR A 45 -9.32 -0.75 9.08
N ASP A 46 -8.78 -1.98 9.04
CA ASP A 46 -7.41 -2.24 8.61
C ASP A 46 -7.24 -1.91 7.13
N LEU A 47 -8.22 -2.31 6.29
CA LEU A 47 -8.25 -1.94 4.87
C LEU A 47 -8.40 -0.43 4.65
N ASP A 48 -9.23 0.24 5.48
CA ASP A 48 -9.39 1.70 5.40
C ASP A 48 -8.11 2.44 5.79
N ASP A 49 -7.42 1.98 6.83
CA ASP A 49 -6.15 2.57 7.27
C ASP A 49 -5.02 2.34 6.24
N GLU A 50 -4.94 1.14 5.65
CA GLU A 50 -3.99 0.86 4.58
C GLU A 50 -4.28 1.73 3.36
N LEU A 51 -5.53 1.77 2.88
CA LEU A 51 -5.91 2.60 1.74
C LEU A 51 -5.63 4.09 2.00
N LYS A 52 -5.97 4.57 3.18
CA LYS A 52 -5.71 5.96 3.59
C LYS A 52 -4.22 6.28 3.56
N SER A 53 -3.39 5.38 4.07
CA SER A 53 -1.93 5.55 4.06
C SER A 53 -1.39 5.64 2.63
N GLU A 54 -1.87 4.78 1.73
CA GLU A 54 -1.47 4.81 0.32
C GLU A 54 -1.91 6.09 -0.39
N MET A 55 -3.16 6.52 -0.22
CA MET A 55 -3.68 7.75 -0.85
C MET A 55 -2.95 8.99 -0.34
N LEU A 56 -2.73 9.11 0.96
CA LEU A 56 -2.05 10.27 1.57
C LEU A 56 -0.54 10.28 1.37
N SER A 57 0.06 9.17 0.94
CA SER A 57 1.51 9.09 0.68
C SER A 57 1.97 10.00 -0.47
N GLY A 58 1.06 10.33 -1.40
CA GLY A 58 1.38 11.07 -2.63
C GLY A 58 2.21 10.26 -3.65
N ASN A 59 2.38 8.95 -3.43
CA ASN A 59 3.17 8.09 -4.32
C ASN A 59 2.44 7.72 -5.60
N HIS A 60 1.11 7.75 -5.59
CA HIS A 60 0.26 7.31 -6.70
C HIS A 60 -0.33 8.52 -7.43
N ARG A 61 0.09 8.76 -8.67
CA ARG A 61 -0.44 9.84 -9.51
C ARG A 61 -1.79 9.51 -10.15
N ASN A 62 -2.04 8.22 -10.30
CA ASN A 62 -3.26 7.69 -10.92
C ASN A 62 -3.51 6.27 -10.42
N PHE A 63 -4.68 5.72 -10.75
CA PHE A 63 -5.08 4.38 -10.34
C PHE A 63 -4.11 3.27 -10.83
N TYR A 64 -3.48 3.43 -11.98
CA TYR A 64 -2.58 2.40 -12.51
C TYR A 64 -1.28 2.30 -11.72
N ASP A 65 -0.75 3.44 -11.21
CA ASP A 65 0.40 3.44 -10.31
C ASP A 65 0.04 2.70 -9.01
N PHE A 66 -1.15 2.94 -8.46
CA PHE A 66 -1.66 2.28 -7.27
C PHE A 66 -1.83 0.77 -7.46
N VAL A 67 -2.49 0.35 -8.54
CA VAL A 67 -2.66 -1.07 -8.89
C VAL A 67 -1.32 -1.78 -9.07
N PHE A 68 -0.35 -1.12 -9.66
CA PHE A 68 0.96 -1.72 -9.88
C PHE A 68 1.67 -2.07 -8.57
N GLU A 69 1.56 -1.21 -7.57
CA GLU A 69 2.20 -1.42 -6.26
C GLU A 69 1.35 -2.28 -5.30
N LYS A 70 0.02 -2.12 -5.32
CA LYS A 70 -0.92 -2.76 -4.38
C LYS A 70 -2.14 -3.34 -5.12
N PRO A 71 -1.98 -4.34 -5.99
CA PRO A 71 -3.05 -4.81 -6.87
C PRO A 71 -4.29 -5.33 -6.13
N LEU A 72 -4.12 -6.04 -5.01
CA LEU A 72 -5.23 -6.60 -4.26
C LEU A 72 -6.02 -5.52 -3.52
N LEU A 73 -5.32 -4.60 -2.83
CA LEU A 73 -5.93 -3.47 -2.13
C LEU A 73 -6.66 -2.55 -3.10
N ALA A 74 -6.04 -2.23 -4.23
CA ALA A 74 -6.63 -1.41 -5.27
C ALA A 74 -7.91 -2.03 -5.84
N GLY A 75 -7.89 -3.33 -6.10
CA GLY A 75 -9.07 -4.06 -6.58
C GLY A 75 -10.18 -4.14 -5.53
N HIS A 76 -9.86 -4.49 -4.29
CA HIS A 76 -10.82 -4.55 -3.19
C HIS A 76 -11.48 -3.18 -2.96
N SER A 77 -10.68 -2.14 -2.80
CA SER A 77 -11.17 -0.79 -2.56
C SER A 77 -11.97 -0.21 -3.73
N PHE A 78 -11.63 -0.59 -4.97
CA PHE A 78 -12.42 -0.24 -6.15
C PHE A 78 -13.83 -0.82 -6.08
N TRP A 79 -13.99 -2.09 -5.72
CA TRP A 79 -15.31 -2.71 -5.60
C TRP A 79 -16.13 -2.13 -4.43
N TYR A 80 -15.46 -1.83 -3.33
CA TYR A 80 -16.11 -1.13 -2.23
C TYR A 80 -16.57 0.28 -2.65
N PHE A 81 -15.76 1.02 -3.42
CA PHE A 81 -16.17 2.31 -4.00
C PHE A 81 -17.39 2.17 -4.93
N ILE A 82 -17.44 1.13 -5.77
CA ILE A 82 -18.61 0.87 -6.62
C ILE A 82 -19.86 0.64 -5.75
N GLN A 83 -19.74 -0.10 -4.65
CA GLN A 83 -20.83 -0.27 -3.69
C GLN A 83 -21.31 1.07 -3.12
N GLU A 84 -20.40 1.88 -2.62
CA GLU A 84 -20.71 3.13 -1.94
C GLU A 84 -21.32 4.19 -2.90
N LYS A 85 -20.77 4.31 -4.08
CA LYS A 85 -21.17 5.35 -5.03
C LYS A 85 -22.28 4.95 -5.98
N TYR A 86 -22.29 3.69 -6.39
CA TYR A 86 -23.21 3.19 -7.43
C TYR A 86 -24.16 2.11 -6.93
N LYS A 87 -24.23 1.84 -5.63
CA LYS A 87 -25.03 0.83 -4.92
C LYS A 87 -24.43 -0.58 -4.97
N LYS A 88 -24.72 -1.34 -3.92
CA LYS A 88 -24.18 -2.69 -3.73
C LYS A 88 -24.53 -3.67 -4.86
N GLU A 89 -25.77 -3.62 -5.34
CA GLU A 89 -26.27 -4.51 -6.39
C GLU A 89 -25.48 -4.34 -7.70
N ASN A 90 -24.95 -3.16 -7.92
CA ASN A 90 -24.21 -2.83 -9.13
C ASN A 90 -22.79 -3.41 -9.16
N THR A 91 -22.25 -3.89 -8.04
CA THR A 91 -20.96 -4.57 -8.03
C THR A 91 -21.01 -5.86 -8.82
N THR A 92 -21.92 -6.76 -8.48
CA THR A 92 -22.14 -8.03 -9.21
C THR A 92 -22.65 -7.79 -10.62
N TYR A 93 -23.56 -6.82 -10.78
CA TYR A 93 -24.13 -6.51 -12.09
C TYR A 93 -23.09 -5.96 -13.07
N LEU A 94 -22.15 -5.14 -12.62
CA LEU A 94 -21.03 -4.65 -13.45
C LEU A 94 -20.17 -5.82 -13.93
N LEU A 95 -19.83 -6.75 -13.05
CA LEU A 95 -19.02 -7.91 -13.38
C LEU A 95 -19.76 -8.84 -14.37
N TYR A 96 -21.05 -9.08 -14.13
CA TYR A 96 -21.90 -9.85 -15.05
C TYR A 96 -21.99 -9.21 -16.44
N LEU A 97 -22.20 -7.90 -16.52
CA LEU A 97 -22.24 -7.18 -17.79
C LEU A 97 -20.89 -7.18 -18.51
N ALA A 98 -19.79 -7.11 -17.77
CA ALA A 98 -18.44 -7.23 -18.34
C ALA A 98 -18.26 -8.57 -19.06
N ARG A 99 -18.78 -9.66 -18.46
CA ARG A 99 -18.86 -10.97 -19.11
C ARG A 99 -19.71 -10.96 -20.38
N ILE A 100 -20.96 -10.47 -20.28
CA ILE A 100 -21.92 -10.50 -21.43
C ILE A 100 -21.39 -9.66 -22.60
N TYR A 101 -20.91 -8.46 -22.32
CA TYR A 101 -20.41 -7.55 -23.36
C TYR A 101 -18.99 -7.88 -23.83
N LYS A 102 -18.26 -8.73 -23.09
CA LYS A 102 -16.82 -8.94 -23.27
C LYS A 102 -16.06 -7.62 -23.39
N ASN A 103 -16.55 -6.61 -22.68
CA ASN A 103 -16.06 -5.24 -22.78
C ASN A 103 -16.37 -4.45 -21.51
N LEU A 104 -15.36 -4.18 -20.72
CA LEU A 104 -15.45 -3.47 -19.45
C LEU A 104 -15.94 -2.02 -19.62
N ASN A 105 -15.54 -1.34 -20.70
CA ASN A 105 -16.04 0.02 -20.97
C ASN A 105 -17.56 0.04 -21.21
N LYS A 106 -18.10 -0.93 -21.97
CA LYS A 106 -19.55 -1.02 -22.18
C LYS A 106 -20.29 -1.32 -20.88
N ALA A 107 -19.76 -2.19 -20.05
CA ALA A 107 -20.31 -2.50 -18.74
C ALA A 107 -20.34 -1.27 -17.83
N CYS A 108 -19.24 -0.53 -17.73
CA CYS A 108 -19.17 0.71 -16.96
C CYS A 108 -20.10 1.79 -17.50
N MET A 109 -20.21 1.95 -18.81
CA MET A 109 -21.15 2.89 -19.41
C MET A 109 -22.61 2.55 -19.04
N GLN A 110 -22.95 1.27 -18.94
CA GLN A 110 -24.30 0.86 -18.55
C GLN A 110 -24.58 1.11 -17.07
N VAL A 111 -23.63 0.79 -16.19
CA VAL A 111 -23.79 0.85 -14.73
C VAL A 111 -23.46 2.24 -14.18
N CYS A 112 -22.29 2.76 -14.52
CA CYS A 112 -21.74 4.00 -13.95
C CYS A 112 -22.02 5.22 -14.83
N LYS A 113 -22.55 5.03 -16.05
CA LYS A 113 -22.74 6.09 -17.06
C LYS A 113 -21.42 6.79 -17.47
N LYS A 114 -20.30 6.14 -17.27
CA LYS A 114 -18.93 6.63 -17.53
C LYS A 114 -18.08 5.55 -18.15
N LYS A 115 -17.03 5.93 -18.87
CA LYS A 115 -16.03 4.96 -19.37
C LYS A 115 -15.21 4.42 -18.17
N PHE A 116 -14.68 3.23 -18.30
CA PHE A 116 -13.91 2.59 -17.23
C PHE A 116 -12.76 3.48 -16.73
N LYS A 117 -12.00 4.10 -17.62
CA LYS A 117 -10.93 5.03 -17.24
C LYS A 117 -11.43 6.22 -16.42
N GLU A 118 -12.62 6.72 -16.71
CA GLU A 118 -13.24 7.83 -15.99
C GLU A 118 -13.69 7.39 -14.60
N VAL A 119 -14.18 6.13 -14.46
CA VAL A 119 -14.54 5.55 -13.16
C VAL A 119 -13.30 5.36 -12.28
N LEU A 120 -12.16 4.96 -12.87
CA LEU A 120 -10.90 4.86 -12.14
C LEU A 120 -10.38 6.23 -11.66
N ALA A 121 -10.49 7.26 -12.50
CA ALA A 121 -10.13 8.62 -12.11
C ALA A 121 -11.03 9.15 -10.99
N GLU A 122 -12.34 8.88 -11.11
CA GLU A 122 -13.32 9.23 -10.07
C GLU A 122 -13.07 8.51 -8.75
N PHE A 123 -12.61 7.26 -8.78
CA PHE A 123 -12.19 6.54 -7.59
C PHE A 123 -11.06 7.29 -6.87
N MET A 124 -10.00 7.67 -7.58
CA MET A 124 -8.88 8.40 -6.99
C MET A 124 -9.33 9.72 -6.36
N GLU A 125 -10.11 10.51 -7.10
CA GLU A 125 -10.66 11.78 -6.62
C GLU A 125 -11.55 11.59 -5.38
N TYR A 126 -12.41 10.58 -5.38
CA TYR A 126 -13.29 10.25 -4.26
C TYR A 126 -12.49 9.90 -2.99
N GLN A 127 -11.44 9.09 -3.11
CA GLN A 127 -10.60 8.69 -1.98
C GLN A 127 -9.77 9.88 -1.46
N ASP A 128 -9.20 10.67 -2.35
CA ASP A 128 -8.46 11.88 -2.00
C ASP A 128 -9.34 12.86 -1.22
N GLU A 129 -10.55 13.14 -1.71
CA GLU A 129 -11.49 14.00 -1.01
C GLU A 129 -11.91 13.46 0.36
N LYS A 130 -12.21 12.13 0.44
CA LYS A 130 -12.59 11.45 1.68
C LYS A 130 -11.52 11.61 2.75
N TYR A 131 -10.29 11.27 2.42
CA TYR A 131 -9.19 11.25 3.38
C TYR A 131 -8.64 12.65 3.66
N TYR A 132 -8.63 13.55 2.69
CA TYR A 132 -8.29 14.94 2.92
C TYR A 132 -9.26 15.61 3.90
N LYS A 133 -10.56 15.36 3.77
CA LYS A 133 -11.57 15.87 4.71
C LYS A 133 -11.37 15.33 6.12
N ASP A 134 -10.96 14.07 6.26
CA ASP A 134 -10.68 13.46 7.56
C ASP A 134 -9.44 14.09 8.22
N ILE A 135 -8.34 14.26 7.49
CA ILE A 135 -7.11 14.84 8.06
C ILE A 135 -7.18 16.35 8.27
N SER A 136 -7.91 17.08 7.42
CA SER A 136 -8.01 18.56 7.50
C SER A 136 -8.61 19.05 8.81
N LYS A 137 -9.44 18.21 9.47
CA LYS A 137 -10.06 18.52 10.76
C LYS A 137 -9.16 18.15 11.94
N ARG A 138 -8.07 17.42 11.71
CA ARG A 138 -7.16 16.99 12.78
C ARG A 138 -6.15 18.10 13.05
N LYS A 139 -5.87 18.34 14.33
CA LYS A 139 -4.77 19.21 14.71
C LYS A 139 -3.47 18.54 14.29
N ALA A 140 -2.57 19.30 13.64
CA ALA A 140 -1.24 18.81 13.32
C ALA A 140 -0.51 18.43 14.61
N TYR A 141 -0.10 17.19 14.73
CA TYR A 141 0.74 16.67 15.81
C TYR A 141 1.98 16.00 15.21
N PRO A 142 3.10 16.07 15.92
CA PRO A 142 3.39 16.86 17.13
C PRO A 142 3.71 18.33 16.85
N LYS A 143 3.36 19.23 17.81
CA LYS A 143 3.86 20.60 17.86
C LYS A 143 5.30 20.60 18.42
N GLY A 144 6.20 19.89 17.80
CA GLY A 144 7.58 19.77 18.26
C GLY A 144 8.57 20.14 17.15
N SER A 145 9.82 20.24 17.52
CA SER A 145 10.91 20.39 16.54
C SER A 145 10.96 19.12 15.69
N TYR A 146 11.00 19.30 14.39
CA TYR A 146 11.22 18.20 13.45
C TYR A 146 12.72 17.84 13.46
N VAL A 147 13.01 16.56 13.29
CA VAL A 147 14.37 16.12 13.04
C VAL A 147 14.69 16.46 11.59
N GLU A 148 15.57 17.42 11.38
CA GLU A 148 16.02 17.83 10.06
C GLU A 148 17.03 16.83 9.50
N GLY A 149 17.13 16.74 8.18
CA GLY A 149 18.18 15.95 7.50
C GLY A 149 17.72 14.65 6.86
N PHE A 150 16.42 14.32 6.89
CA PHE A 150 15.88 13.20 6.12
C PHE A 150 15.47 13.65 4.72
N ASP A 151 16.05 13.03 3.71
CA ASP A 151 15.64 13.24 2.33
C ASP A 151 14.49 12.30 1.98
N ILE A 152 13.27 12.72 2.28
CA ILE A 152 12.01 11.98 2.04
C ILE A 152 11.82 11.69 0.55
N ASN A 153 12.45 12.47 -0.34
CA ASN A 153 12.27 12.36 -1.79
C ASN A 153 13.05 11.18 -2.42
N LYS A 154 13.90 10.47 -1.68
CA LYS A 154 14.78 9.44 -2.25
C LYS A 154 14.26 8.01 -2.16
N ARG A 155 13.00 7.74 -1.87
CA ARG A 155 12.47 6.38 -1.69
C ARG A 155 13.41 5.51 -0.82
N LEU A 156 13.72 6.04 0.36
CA LEU A 156 14.53 5.37 1.36
C LEU A 156 13.63 4.96 2.50
N ASP A 157 13.56 3.68 2.76
CA ASP A 157 12.77 3.17 3.87
C ASP A 157 13.57 3.38 5.16
N TYR A 158 13.16 4.37 5.94
CA TYR A 158 13.66 4.57 7.29
C TYR A 158 12.77 3.82 8.28
N PHE A 159 13.40 3.06 9.12
CA PHE A 159 12.71 2.34 10.19
C PHE A 159 13.60 2.37 11.43
N ARG A 160 13.02 2.25 12.62
CA ARG A 160 13.72 2.37 13.90
C ARG A 160 14.54 3.64 14.03
N PHE A 161 14.09 4.45 14.94
CA PHE A 161 14.69 5.72 15.30
C PHE A 161 14.97 5.73 16.80
N ASN A 162 16.18 6.08 17.22
CA ASN A 162 16.58 6.07 18.61
C ASN A 162 17.34 7.35 18.95
N VAL A 163 16.69 8.21 19.73
CA VAL A 163 17.24 9.51 20.15
C VAL A 163 18.22 9.31 21.31
N ASN A 164 19.28 10.11 21.34
CA ASN A 164 20.20 10.14 22.46
C ASN A 164 19.47 10.58 23.74
N PRO A 165 19.57 9.83 24.85
CA PRO A 165 18.89 10.17 26.11
C PRO A 165 19.49 11.43 26.77
N ASN A 166 20.66 11.87 26.38
CA ASN A 166 21.27 13.10 26.87
C ASN A 166 20.60 14.31 26.23
N LYS A 167 19.75 15.01 26.96
CA LYS A 167 19.00 16.18 26.49
C LYS A 167 19.85 17.36 25.97
N ARG A 168 21.14 17.34 26.23
CA ARG A 168 22.10 18.37 25.73
C ARG A 168 22.70 17.99 24.39
N ASN A 169 22.39 16.81 23.89
CA ASN A 169 22.94 16.29 22.66
C ASN A 169 21.78 15.92 21.72
N ASN A 170 21.65 16.61 20.60
CA ASN A 170 20.61 16.38 19.59
C ASN A 170 20.91 15.18 18.67
N SER A 171 21.90 14.37 19.02
CA SER A 171 22.26 13.21 18.22
C SER A 171 21.20 12.10 18.28
N TYR A 172 21.11 11.34 17.21
CA TYR A 172 20.21 10.20 17.09
C TYR A 172 20.81 9.14 16.17
N VAL A 173 20.25 7.95 16.26
CA VAL A 173 20.57 6.86 15.33
C VAL A 173 19.32 6.40 14.64
N VAL A 174 19.43 6.16 13.35
CA VAL A 174 18.33 5.70 12.50
C VAL A 174 18.79 4.54 11.64
N THR A 175 17.88 3.65 11.32
CA THR A 175 18.11 2.58 10.36
C THR A 175 17.49 2.93 9.01
N GLN A 176 18.20 2.61 7.95
CA GLN A 176 17.79 2.80 6.57
C GLN A 176 17.85 1.47 5.84
N PHE A 177 16.77 1.09 5.17
CA PHE A 177 16.74 -0.03 4.25
C PHE A 177 16.80 0.44 2.81
N LYS A 178 17.63 -0.20 2.01
CA LYS A 178 17.71 0.06 0.57
C LYS A 178 18.24 -1.14 -0.19
N LYS A 179 17.42 -1.70 -1.08
CA LYS A 179 17.85 -2.79 -2.00
C LYS A 179 18.49 -3.98 -1.28
N GLY A 180 17.90 -4.46 -0.18
CA GLY A 180 18.40 -5.57 0.59
C GLY A 180 19.49 -5.23 1.63
N PHE A 181 19.98 -3.99 1.65
CA PHE A 181 20.92 -3.55 2.65
C PHE A 181 20.28 -2.73 3.74
N VAL A 182 20.66 -3.01 4.97
CA VAL A 182 20.34 -2.19 6.14
C VAL A 182 21.58 -1.41 6.54
N LYS A 183 21.41 -0.11 6.79
CA LYS A 183 22.42 0.75 7.37
C LYS A 183 21.94 1.30 8.69
N VAL A 184 22.82 1.30 9.68
CA VAL A 184 22.63 2.05 10.93
C VAL A 184 23.44 3.33 10.81
N ILE A 185 22.76 4.47 10.89
CA ILE A 185 23.34 5.78 10.66
C ILE A 185 23.23 6.59 11.94
N TYR A 186 24.36 7.08 12.41
CA TYR A 186 24.44 8.08 13.47
C TYR A 186 24.38 9.47 12.86
N ASN A 187 23.54 10.31 13.39
CA ASN A 187 23.42 11.72 13.05
C ASN A 187 23.63 12.59 14.26
N ASP A 188 24.39 13.65 14.07
CA ASP A 188 24.58 14.78 14.95
C ASP A 188 24.52 16.04 14.08
N GLU A 189 24.43 17.23 14.67
CA GLU A 189 24.31 18.49 13.92
C GLU A 189 25.36 18.61 12.80
N ASP A 190 26.59 18.17 13.06
CA ASP A 190 27.71 18.26 12.13
C ASP A 190 28.16 16.92 11.52
N VAL A 191 27.63 15.79 11.99
CA VAL A 191 28.17 14.47 11.65
C VAL A 191 27.09 13.51 11.22
N ASN A 192 27.24 12.99 10.00
CA ASN A 192 26.45 11.87 9.49
C ASN A 192 27.38 10.68 9.24
N LYS A 193 27.31 9.64 10.07
CA LYS A 193 28.22 8.49 10.02
C LYS A 193 27.46 7.17 9.97
N THR A 194 27.75 6.34 8.97
CA THR A 194 27.30 4.95 8.96
C THR A 194 28.09 4.14 9.98
N LEU A 195 27.42 3.61 10.98
CA LEU A 195 28.02 2.77 12.03
C LEU A 195 28.16 1.33 11.56
N VAL A 196 27.10 0.77 10.99
CA VAL A 196 27.03 -0.62 10.55
C VAL A 196 26.26 -0.68 9.22
N LYS A 197 26.69 -1.58 8.35
CA LYS A 197 25.98 -1.94 7.11
C LYS A 197 26.00 -3.46 6.99
N PHE A 198 24.81 -4.06 6.80
CA PHE A 198 24.65 -5.51 6.64
C PHE A 198 23.53 -5.83 5.64
N GLY A 199 23.35 -7.11 5.32
CA GLY A 199 22.44 -7.57 4.30
C GLY A 199 23.12 -7.85 2.96
N SER A 200 22.37 -8.41 2.02
CA SER A 200 22.87 -8.75 0.68
C SER A 200 21.94 -8.19 -0.40
N ARG A 201 22.50 -8.02 -1.58
CA ARG A 201 21.78 -7.50 -2.75
C ARG A 201 20.99 -8.62 -3.42
N THR A 202 19.94 -9.09 -2.76
CA THR A 202 19.02 -10.07 -3.35
C THR A 202 17.64 -9.48 -3.49
N TYR A 203 16.93 -9.85 -4.56
CA TYR A 203 15.54 -9.41 -4.80
C TYR A 203 14.53 -10.02 -3.79
N GLN A 204 14.97 -10.95 -2.95
CA GLN A 204 14.14 -11.67 -1.99
C GLN A 204 14.41 -11.29 -0.53
N ASN A 205 15.30 -10.34 -0.26
CA ASN A 205 15.55 -9.90 1.11
C ASN A 205 14.42 -8.98 1.57
N GLU A 206 13.49 -9.56 2.28
CA GLU A 206 12.52 -8.82 3.07
C GLU A 206 13.24 -8.20 4.29
N MET A 207 12.80 -6.99 4.63
CA MET A 207 13.27 -6.31 5.82
C MET A 207 12.85 -7.10 7.07
N ASN A 208 13.81 -7.54 7.88
CA ASN A 208 13.49 -8.15 9.17
C ASN A 208 13.06 -7.06 10.16
N PRO A 209 11.80 -7.02 10.60
CA PRO A 209 11.30 -5.96 11.48
C PRO A 209 11.89 -6.01 12.89
N ASN A 210 12.53 -7.13 13.28
CA ASN A 210 13.11 -7.30 14.60
C ASN A 210 14.55 -6.79 14.71
N TYR A 211 15.25 -6.60 13.59
CA TYR A 211 16.65 -6.17 13.55
C TYR A 211 16.87 -4.95 12.62
N PRO A 212 17.87 -4.11 12.92
CA PRO A 212 18.75 -4.14 14.08
C PRO A 212 18.03 -3.64 15.34
N MET A 213 18.41 -4.16 16.50
CA MET A 213 18.04 -3.57 17.80
C MET A 213 19.12 -2.57 18.19
N MET A 214 18.70 -1.42 18.73
CA MET A 214 19.60 -0.35 19.15
C MET A 214 19.24 0.16 20.52
N ALA A 215 20.25 0.38 21.35
CA ALA A 215 20.06 0.98 22.67
C ALA A 215 21.24 1.89 23.05
N TRP A 216 20.91 3.08 23.55
CA TRP A 216 21.89 3.97 24.16
C TRP A 216 22.19 3.58 25.61
N ASP A 217 23.38 3.86 26.06
CA ASP A 217 23.65 3.89 27.47
C ASP A 217 22.94 5.11 28.13
N ASN A 218 22.75 5.06 29.46
CA ASN A 218 22.02 6.10 30.19
C ASN A 218 22.67 7.51 30.10
N LYS A 219 23.94 7.57 29.74
CA LYS A 219 24.67 8.82 29.58
C LYS A 219 24.65 9.37 28.14
N GLY A 220 24.16 8.58 27.19
CA GLY A 220 24.15 8.94 25.77
C GLY A 220 25.54 8.99 25.15
N THR A 221 26.52 8.28 25.72
CA THR A 221 27.91 8.26 25.24
C THR A 221 28.23 7.06 24.37
N ARG A 222 27.45 6.00 24.49
CA ARG A 222 27.64 4.74 23.76
C ARG A 222 26.32 4.22 23.25
N ILE A 223 26.36 3.62 22.06
CA ILE A 223 25.23 2.90 21.49
C ILE A 223 25.58 1.44 21.21
N ALA A 224 24.75 0.54 21.67
CA ALA A 224 24.82 -0.87 21.33
C ALA A 224 23.94 -1.12 20.09
N VAL A 225 24.43 -1.89 19.13
CA VAL A 225 23.71 -2.32 17.95
C VAL A 225 23.79 -3.83 17.83
N ALA A 226 22.65 -4.51 17.95
CA ALA A 226 22.55 -5.94 17.68
C ALA A 226 21.94 -6.16 16.29
N TYR A 227 22.60 -6.93 15.44
CA TYR A 227 22.16 -7.21 14.09
C TYR A 227 22.48 -8.65 13.70
N VAL A 228 21.75 -9.17 12.73
CA VAL A 228 22.02 -10.49 12.17
C VAL A 228 22.96 -10.31 10.98
N GLN A 229 24.09 -10.97 11.03
CA GLN A 229 24.97 -11.11 9.89
C GLN A 229 24.73 -12.51 9.33
N GLU A 230 24.28 -12.59 8.08
CA GLU A 230 24.23 -13.87 7.39
C GLU A 230 25.65 -14.41 7.32
N GLY A 231 25.86 -15.54 8.01
CA GLY A 231 27.13 -16.26 7.97
C GLY A 231 27.37 -16.87 6.60
N LEU A 232 28.60 -16.85 6.16
CA LEU A 232 29.08 -17.70 5.08
C LEU A 232 29.03 -19.16 5.51
#